data_374f661b718d252a1eae90f664070f2d
#
_entry.id   374f661b718d252a1eae90f664070f2d
#
_cell.length_a   1.000
_cell.length_b   1.000
_cell.length_c   1.000
_cell.angle_alpha   90.00
_cell.angle_beta   90.00
_cell.angle_gamma   90.00
#
_symmetry.space_group_name_H-M   'P 1'
#
loop_
_entity.id
_entity.type
_entity.pdbx_description
1 polymer ?
#
loop_
_entity_poly.entity_id
_entity_poly.type
_entity_poly.pdbx_seq_one_letter_code
_entity_poly.pdbx_strand_id
1 'polypeptide(L)'
;MAGYCSRRFPISMWLAPLMAICCLTAQIATSRAQTTTTSTSTSTTSTSTTSTSTTTTSTSTTSSTLTTNVNAVAGVVVDANGVLRTEMFPDLTGQLARQRIAAARAALAASDPGVVKPSPLRKISLNRLEAALKQRQDTGLPASEEMKYLAGLTRIQFVFYYPDTKDIVIAGPAEGWMTDPAGRVRALSSLRPVVELDDLVSALRAFPPAGKPTSQISCSIDPTQEGLQKMQQFLRDVGTRFSAANAAKDAQYIVAGLKENLGPQDIHIRGVPANTHFAQVLVEADYRMKLIGIGLEHPPIKQLVSWVDRVNPGAVSRNALQRWFFVPNYECVKETADDLGMELVGNGVKLVNADEVIAPDGTRAASGSVDAASRAFTEGFTKRYAELAAVSPVYAQLRNLIDLAVAAAFIQANDFYGKSGWTMPVLGDESSYPVQTYTAPQQVDCMINVLWRGSTLMTPIGGGVNIQARQALAPANLLHDDEGKVGQVHDTVDLKNLKPDQWWWN
;
A
#
# COMPACT_ATOMS: atom_id res chain seq x y z
N MET A 1 35.81 48.92 -23.27
CA MET A 1 35.45 48.85 -24.69
C MET A 1 34.53 47.68 -24.85
N ALA A 2 33.27 47.94 -24.76
CA ALA A 2 32.30 48.22 -25.82
C ALA A 2 31.94 46.95 -26.62
N GLY A 3 30.71 46.59 -26.55
CA GLY A 3 29.96 45.97 -27.56
C GLY A 3 28.67 45.27 -27.11
N TYR A 4 27.59 46.06 -26.88
CA TYR A 4 26.18 45.62 -26.82
C TYR A 4 25.74 45.17 -28.21
N CYS A 5 25.00 44.07 -28.29
CA CYS A 5 24.08 43.84 -29.39
C CYS A 5 22.83 43.11 -28.95
N SER A 6 21.74 43.88 -28.83
CA SER A 6 20.37 43.41 -28.65
C SER A 6 19.77 42.98 -29.97
N ARG A 7 19.05 41.87 -30.03
CA ARG A 7 18.08 41.60 -31.11
C ARG A 7 16.75 41.20 -30.52
N ARG A 8 15.75 42.06 -30.80
CA ARG A 8 14.32 41.86 -30.60
C ARG A 8 13.76 40.91 -31.67
N PHE A 9 12.82 40.06 -31.26
CA PHE A 9 11.96 39.29 -32.18
C PHE A 9 10.55 39.89 -32.20
N PRO A 10 9.87 39.89 -33.34
CA PRO A 10 8.53 40.41 -33.45
C PRO A 10 7.46 39.33 -33.25
N ILE A 11 6.36 39.80 -32.67
CA ILE A 11 5.08 39.12 -32.47
C ILE A 11 4.40 38.97 -33.83
N SER A 12 3.90 37.78 -34.16
CA SER A 12 2.88 37.62 -35.20
C SER A 12 1.66 36.90 -34.62
N MET A 13 0.58 37.66 -34.51
CA MET A 13 -0.80 37.21 -34.35
C MET A 13 -1.25 36.48 -35.63
N TRP A 14 -1.94 35.33 -35.48
CA TRP A 14 -2.84 34.83 -36.50
C TRP A 14 -4.14 34.34 -35.91
N LEU A 15 -5.22 34.81 -36.55
CA LEU A 15 -6.63 34.65 -36.24
C LEU A 15 -7.11 33.19 -36.43
N ALA A 16 -8.17 32.90 -35.69
CA ALA A 16 -9.06 31.74 -35.92
C ALA A 16 -9.90 31.86 -37.16
N PRO A 17 -10.52 30.79 -37.65
CA PRO A 17 -11.96 30.87 -37.84
C PRO A 17 -12.77 29.74 -37.20
N LEU A 18 -13.93 30.15 -36.74
CA LEU A 18 -15.10 29.32 -36.40
C LEU A 18 -15.55 28.53 -37.63
N MET A 19 -16.00 27.30 -37.45
CA MET A 19 -17.09 26.72 -38.22
C MET A 19 -18.00 25.85 -37.36
N ALA A 20 -19.26 26.07 -37.62
CA ALA A 20 -20.41 25.59 -36.87
C ALA A 20 -21.05 24.30 -37.46
N ILE A 21 -21.75 23.56 -36.60
CA ILE A 21 -23.03 22.86 -36.83
C ILE A 21 -23.01 21.61 -37.73
N CYS A 22 -23.37 20.46 -37.10
CA CYS A 22 -24.51 19.65 -37.55
C CYS A 22 -25.01 18.73 -36.44
N CYS A 23 -26.24 18.96 -36.00
CA CYS A 23 -27.07 18.07 -35.21
C CYS A 23 -27.46 16.84 -36.02
N LEU A 24 -27.33 15.65 -35.45
CA LEU A 24 -28.10 14.48 -35.86
C LEU A 24 -28.66 13.78 -34.63
N THR A 25 -29.95 13.89 -34.45
CA THR A 25 -30.79 13.16 -33.55
C THR A 25 -30.97 11.72 -34.02
N ALA A 26 -30.61 10.75 -33.19
CA ALA A 26 -31.07 9.37 -33.37
C ALA A 26 -31.85 8.94 -32.13
N GLN A 27 -33.14 8.73 -32.30
CA GLN A 27 -34.03 8.10 -31.35
C GLN A 27 -33.73 6.59 -31.32
N ILE A 28 -33.56 6.02 -30.14
CA ILE A 28 -33.56 4.57 -29.94
C ILE A 28 -34.69 4.20 -29.02
N ALA A 29 -35.54 3.29 -29.53
CA ALA A 29 -36.73 2.75 -28.92
C ALA A 29 -36.42 1.87 -27.69
N THR A 30 -37.21 2.06 -26.66
CA THR A 30 -37.29 1.20 -25.46
C THR A 30 -38.01 -0.12 -25.78
N SER A 31 -37.35 -1.24 -25.57
CA SER A 31 -37.95 -2.56 -25.55
C SER A 31 -38.01 -3.02 -24.08
N ARG A 32 -39.25 -3.15 -23.59
CA ARG A 32 -39.60 -3.75 -22.30
C ARG A 32 -39.79 -5.26 -22.48
N ALA A 33 -38.98 -6.05 -21.75
CA ALA A 33 -39.28 -7.46 -21.56
C ALA A 33 -39.80 -7.66 -20.12
N GLN A 34 -41.06 -8.06 -20.00
CA GLN A 34 -41.65 -8.57 -18.77
C GLN A 34 -41.36 -10.06 -18.67
N THR A 35 -40.75 -10.49 -17.57
CA THR A 35 -40.69 -11.90 -17.20
C THR A 35 -41.53 -12.13 -15.95
N THR A 36 -42.60 -12.87 -16.12
CA THR A 36 -43.52 -13.32 -15.06
C THR A 36 -42.88 -14.58 -14.41
N THR A 37 -42.58 -14.55 -13.13
CA THR A 37 -42.25 -15.76 -12.36
C THR A 37 -43.33 -16.01 -11.31
N THR A 38 -43.97 -17.15 -11.43
CA THR A 38 -44.97 -17.68 -10.53
C THR A 38 -44.28 -18.22 -9.28
N SER A 39 -44.66 -17.69 -8.11
CA SER A 39 -44.19 -18.20 -6.82
C SER A 39 -45.29 -19.03 -6.16
N THR A 40 -44.98 -20.29 -5.88
CA THR A 40 -45.78 -21.21 -5.11
C THR A 40 -45.56 -20.97 -3.62
N SER A 41 -46.61 -20.59 -2.91
CA SER A 41 -46.58 -20.36 -1.47
C SER A 41 -46.86 -21.67 -0.72
N THR A 42 -45.95 -22.05 0.18
CA THR A 42 -46.21 -23.05 1.22
C THR A 42 -46.33 -22.34 2.56
N SER A 43 -47.53 -22.39 3.13
CA SER A 43 -47.85 -21.82 4.43
C SER A 43 -47.43 -22.78 5.55
N THR A 44 -46.62 -22.30 6.48
CA THR A 44 -46.45 -22.90 7.82
C THR A 44 -46.83 -21.88 8.88
N THR A 45 -47.85 -22.21 9.65
CA THR A 45 -48.35 -21.47 10.80
C THR A 45 -47.34 -21.51 11.95
N SER A 46 -46.99 -20.37 12.51
CA SER A 46 -46.41 -20.32 13.86
C SER A 46 -46.78 -19.04 14.60
N THR A 47 -47.16 -19.27 15.81
CA THR A 47 -47.75 -18.51 16.86
C THR A 47 -47.11 -17.15 17.13
N SER A 48 -47.96 -16.12 17.22
CA SER A 48 -47.60 -14.76 17.62
C SER A 48 -47.32 -14.65 19.11
N THR A 49 -46.13 -14.19 19.50
CA THR A 49 -45.90 -13.55 20.79
C THR A 49 -45.65 -12.07 20.54
N THR A 50 -46.53 -11.24 21.07
CA THR A 50 -46.46 -9.78 21.04
C THR A 50 -45.33 -9.30 21.94
N SER A 51 -44.31 -8.71 21.37
CA SER A 51 -43.31 -7.93 22.10
C SER A 51 -43.34 -6.49 21.61
N THR A 52 -43.66 -5.60 22.51
CA THR A 52 -43.69 -4.15 22.36
C THR A 52 -42.30 -3.64 22.02
N SER A 53 -42.12 -3.18 20.79
CA SER A 53 -40.85 -2.55 20.39
C SER A 53 -40.83 -1.08 20.79
N THR A 54 -40.08 -0.78 21.83
CA THR A 54 -39.65 0.60 22.16
C THR A 54 -38.59 1.00 21.16
N THR A 55 -38.88 1.94 20.26
CA THR A 55 -37.92 2.51 19.32
C THR A 55 -36.97 3.40 20.08
N THR A 56 -35.85 2.87 20.48
CA THR A 56 -34.72 3.68 20.97
C THR A 56 -33.88 4.03 19.76
N THR A 57 -33.90 5.28 19.35
CA THR A 57 -32.97 5.85 18.37
C THR A 57 -31.58 5.88 19.03
N SER A 58 -30.81 4.82 18.85
CA SER A 58 -29.44 4.78 19.27
C SER A 58 -28.58 5.52 18.25
N THR A 59 -28.26 6.78 18.58
CA THR A 59 -27.14 7.49 17.96
C THR A 59 -25.88 6.75 18.37
N SER A 60 -25.40 5.86 17.52
CA SER A 60 -24.13 5.13 17.75
C SER A 60 -22.95 6.09 17.58
N THR A 61 -22.56 6.75 18.67
CA THR A 61 -21.22 7.32 18.81
C THR A 61 -20.26 6.15 18.99
N THR A 62 -19.80 5.60 17.87
CA THR A 62 -18.83 4.51 17.90
C THR A 62 -17.44 5.08 18.15
N SER A 63 -17.10 5.34 19.41
CA SER A 63 -15.72 5.22 19.86
C SER A 63 -15.45 3.73 20.06
N SER A 64 -15.34 2.99 18.96
CA SER A 64 -14.90 1.60 18.98
C SER A 64 -13.41 1.58 19.28
N THR A 65 -13.06 1.39 20.55
CA THR A 65 -11.80 0.80 20.93
C THR A 65 -11.72 -0.55 20.24
N LEU A 66 -10.97 -0.61 19.13
CA LEU A 66 -10.71 -1.86 18.42
C LEU A 66 -9.88 -2.76 19.35
N THR A 67 -10.55 -3.59 20.12
CA THR A 67 -9.89 -4.70 20.83
C THR A 67 -9.37 -5.64 19.75
N THR A 68 -8.06 -5.68 19.57
CA THR A 68 -7.39 -6.64 18.68
C THR A 68 -7.62 -8.05 19.22
N ASN A 69 -8.67 -8.70 18.74
CA ASN A 69 -8.74 -10.15 18.80
C ASN A 69 -7.68 -10.70 17.86
N VAL A 70 -6.77 -11.53 18.41
CA VAL A 70 -5.66 -12.18 17.65
C VAL A 70 -6.13 -12.96 16.43
N ASN A 71 -7.42 -13.22 16.30
CA ASN A 71 -8.04 -13.97 15.20
C ASN A 71 -8.86 -13.09 14.23
N ALA A 72 -8.83 -11.76 14.39
CA ALA A 72 -9.50 -10.88 13.45
C ALA A 72 -8.56 -10.50 12.31
N VAL A 73 -9.00 -10.67 11.06
CA VAL A 73 -8.31 -10.18 9.88
C VAL A 73 -8.83 -8.78 9.60
N ALA A 74 -7.93 -7.80 9.52
CA ALA A 74 -8.27 -6.42 9.16
C ALA A 74 -8.01 -6.18 7.68
N GLY A 75 -8.90 -5.44 7.01
CA GLY A 75 -8.75 -4.97 5.66
C GLY A 75 -9.18 -3.51 5.53
N VAL A 76 -9.10 -2.97 4.33
CA VAL A 76 -9.68 -1.68 3.97
C VAL A 76 -10.69 -1.87 2.84
N VAL A 77 -11.71 -1.05 2.85
CA VAL A 77 -12.73 -0.95 1.80
C VAL A 77 -12.78 0.49 1.35
N VAL A 78 -12.86 0.72 0.05
CA VAL A 78 -13.09 2.03 -0.53
C VAL A 78 -14.54 2.07 -1.01
N ASP A 79 -15.33 2.99 -0.47
CA ASP A 79 -16.73 3.13 -0.86
C ASP A 79 -16.87 3.77 -2.27
N ALA A 80 -18.12 3.85 -2.77
CA ALA A 80 -18.40 4.39 -4.11
C ALA A 80 -17.98 5.86 -4.28
N ASN A 81 -17.78 6.60 -3.19
CA ASN A 81 -17.33 7.99 -3.19
C ASN A 81 -15.80 8.10 -3.09
N GLY A 82 -15.06 6.99 -3.09
CA GLY A 82 -13.61 6.97 -2.92
C GLY A 82 -13.14 7.16 -1.47
N VAL A 83 -14.03 7.03 -0.48
CA VAL A 83 -13.66 7.16 0.94
C VAL A 83 -13.17 5.82 1.48
N LEU A 84 -11.97 5.82 2.01
CA LEU A 84 -11.33 4.64 2.59
C LEU A 84 -11.83 4.40 4.02
N ARG A 85 -12.18 3.16 4.33
CA ARG A 85 -12.59 2.70 5.66
C ARG A 85 -11.90 1.41 6.05
N THR A 86 -11.65 1.20 7.33
CA THR A 86 -11.16 -0.09 7.83
C THR A 86 -12.33 -1.04 8.06
N GLU A 87 -12.15 -2.31 7.68
CA GLU A 87 -13.09 -3.38 7.93
C GLU A 87 -12.43 -4.52 8.71
N MET A 88 -13.15 -5.11 9.65
CA MET A 88 -12.66 -6.19 10.49
C MET A 88 -13.47 -7.46 10.22
N PHE A 89 -12.77 -8.56 9.96
CA PHE A 89 -13.35 -9.88 9.70
C PHE A 89 -13.07 -10.78 10.91
N PRO A 90 -13.98 -10.89 11.87
CA PRO A 90 -13.75 -11.69 13.08
C PRO A 90 -13.81 -13.18 12.77
N ASP A 91 -12.77 -13.92 13.19
CA ASP A 91 -12.74 -15.40 13.25
C ASP A 91 -12.25 -15.83 14.63
N LEU A 92 -13.12 -15.63 15.62
CA LEU A 92 -12.81 -15.80 17.05
C LEU A 92 -12.26 -17.19 17.40
N THR A 93 -12.66 -18.22 16.64
CA THR A 93 -12.25 -19.61 16.88
C THR A 93 -11.08 -20.04 15.96
N GLY A 94 -10.77 -19.26 14.93
CA GLY A 94 -9.84 -19.64 13.87
C GLY A 94 -10.35 -20.79 13.00
N GLN A 95 -11.63 -21.16 13.11
CA GLN A 95 -12.20 -22.30 12.36
C GLN A 95 -12.29 -21.99 10.87
N LEU A 96 -12.72 -20.77 10.52
CA LEU A 96 -12.84 -20.35 9.13
C LEU A 96 -11.47 -20.33 8.45
N ALA A 97 -10.44 -19.83 9.13
CA ALA A 97 -9.05 -19.84 8.64
C ALA A 97 -8.57 -21.28 8.37
N ARG A 98 -8.79 -22.21 9.32
CA ARG A 98 -8.40 -23.63 9.16
C ARG A 98 -9.10 -24.29 7.99
N GLN A 99 -10.41 -24.05 7.80
CA GLN A 99 -11.17 -24.58 6.66
C GLN A 99 -10.63 -24.06 5.33
N ARG A 100 -10.34 -22.77 5.23
CA ARG A 100 -9.76 -22.14 4.03
C ARG A 100 -8.37 -22.71 3.70
N ILE A 101 -7.51 -22.89 4.71
CA ILE A 101 -6.19 -23.50 4.55
C ILE A 101 -6.31 -24.94 4.00
N ALA A 102 -7.21 -25.75 4.58
CA ALA A 102 -7.41 -27.13 4.14
C ALA A 102 -7.93 -27.21 2.70
N ALA A 103 -8.93 -26.38 2.36
CA ALA A 103 -9.51 -26.32 1.02
C ALA A 103 -8.47 -25.85 -0.03
N ALA A 104 -7.71 -24.79 0.27
CA ALA A 104 -6.67 -24.27 -0.61
C ALA A 104 -5.54 -25.27 -0.83
N ARG A 105 -5.12 -25.98 0.23
CA ARG A 105 -4.10 -27.04 0.12
C ARG A 105 -4.54 -28.16 -0.82
N ALA A 106 -5.79 -28.59 -0.71
CA ALA A 106 -6.35 -29.63 -1.57
C ALA A 106 -6.44 -29.15 -3.03
N ALA A 107 -6.91 -27.92 -3.26
CA ALA A 107 -7.02 -27.35 -4.60
C ALA A 107 -5.65 -27.20 -5.29
N LEU A 108 -4.67 -26.63 -4.60
CA LEU A 108 -3.30 -26.45 -5.13
C LEU A 108 -2.62 -27.82 -5.39
N ALA A 109 -2.80 -28.80 -4.49
CA ALA A 109 -2.23 -30.12 -4.70
C ALA A 109 -2.82 -30.85 -5.91
N ALA A 110 -4.04 -30.52 -6.31
CA ALA A 110 -4.69 -31.06 -7.50
C ALA A 110 -4.21 -30.38 -8.79
N SER A 111 -3.82 -29.07 -8.74
CA SER A 111 -3.33 -28.33 -9.91
C SER A 111 -1.82 -28.52 -10.12
N ASP A 112 -1.02 -28.22 -9.12
CA ASP A 112 0.44 -28.40 -9.12
C ASP A 112 0.95 -28.74 -7.71
N PRO A 113 1.27 -30.01 -7.43
CA PRO A 113 1.82 -30.41 -6.13
C PRO A 113 3.14 -29.71 -5.77
N GLY A 114 3.88 -29.21 -6.76
CA GLY A 114 5.15 -28.53 -6.58
C GLY A 114 5.02 -27.20 -5.84
N VAL A 115 3.95 -26.44 -6.09
CA VAL A 115 3.72 -25.12 -5.44
C VAL A 115 3.33 -25.25 -3.97
N VAL A 116 2.72 -26.35 -3.57
CA VAL A 116 2.30 -26.59 -2.17
C VAL A 116 3.51 -26.79 -1.26
N LYS A 117 4.60 -27.37 -1.80
CA LYS A 117 5.81 -27.67 -1.06
C LYS A 117 6.53 -26.36 -0.70
N PRO A 118 6.77 -26.07 0.59
CA PRO A 118 7.57 -24.91 0.98
C PRO A 118 8.97 -24.98 0.40
N SER A 119 9.48 -23.84 -0.07
CA SER A 119 10.85 -23.69 -0.56
C SER A 119 11.51 -22.49 0.14
N PRO A 120 12.74 -22.63 0.65
CA PRO A 120 13.48 -21.49 1.17
C PRO A 120 13.96 -20.55 0.06
N LEU A 121 14.08 -21.07 -1.16
CA LEU A 121 14.58 -20.33 -2.32
C LEU A 121 13.90 -20.81 -3.61
N ARG A 122 12.66 -20.35 -3.83
CA ARG A 122 11.97 -20.50 -5.11
C ARG A 122 12.45 -19.44 -6.06
N LYS A 123 12.70 -19.82 -7.30
CA LYS A 123 13.25 -18.99 -8.35
C LYS A 123 12.23 -18.82 -9.45
N ILE A 124 12.19 -17.63 -10.04
CA ILE A 124 11.31 -17.27 -11.16
C ILE A 124 12.11 -16.51 -12.19
N SER A 125 12.16 -17.00 -13.42
CA SER A 125 12.67 -16.25 -14.56
C SER A 125 11.58 -15.33 -15.11
N LEU A 126 11.82 -14.03 -15.11
CA LEU A 126 10.86 -13.01 -15.57
C LEU A 126 10.62 -13.11 -17.08
N ASN A 127 11.66 -13.34 -17.87
CA ASN A 127 11.58 -13.53 -19.32
C ASN A 127 10.72 -14.74 -19.68
N ARG A 128 10.95 -15.87 -18.99
CA ARG A 128 10.19 -17.11 -19.22
C ARG A 128 8.75 -17.01 -18.72
N LEU A 129 8.52 -16.32 -17.59
CA LEU A 129 7.18 -16.02 -17.08
C LEU A 129 6.37 -15.25 -18.12
N GLU A 130 6.95 -14.18 -18.68
CA GLU A 130 6.27 -13.40 -19.71
C GLU A 130 6.02 -14.21 -20.99
N ALA A 131 6.98 -15.04 -21.43
CA ALA A 131 6.80 -15.93 -22.56
C ALA A 131 5.67 -16.95 -22.34
N ALA A 132 5.61 -17.55 -21.15
CA ALA A 132 4.55 -18.48 -20.77
C ALA A 132 3.18 -17.77 -20.67
N LEU A 133 3.15 -16.53 -20.15
CA LEU A 133 1.95 -15.70 -20.11
C LEU A 133 1.45 -15.40 -21.52
N LYS A 134 2.35 -14.97 -22.41
CA LYS A 134 2.02 -14.72 -23.81
C LYS A 134 1.45 -15.96 -24.51
N GLN A 135 2.07 -17.13 -24.33
CA GLN A 135 1.56 -18.39 -24.88
C GLN A 135 0.13 -18.70 -24.41
N ARG A 136 -0.18 -18.43 -23.13
CA ARG A 136 -1.55 -18.60 -22.62
C ARG A 136 -2.51 -17.62 -23.29
N GLN A 137 -2.14 -16.36 -23.42
CA GLN A 137 -2.95 -15.33 -24.10
C GLN A 137 -3.21 -15.68 -25.57
N ASP A 138 -2.18 -16.16 -26.29
CA ASP A 138 -2.30 -16.58 -27.69
C ASP A 138 -3.27 -17.76 -27.85
N THR A 139 -3.49 -18.56 -26.80
CA THR A 139 -4.49 -19.64 -26.74
C THR A 139 -5.82 -19.23 -26.08
N GLY A 140 -6.01 -17.94 -25.80
CA GLY A 140 -7.23 -17.40 -25.18
C GLY A 140 -7.40 -17.72 -23.69
N LEU A 141 -6.34 -18.15 -23.01
CA LEU A 141 -6.35 -18.47 -21.60
C LEU A 141 -5.81 -17.30 -20.75
N PRO A 142 -6.44 -16.99 -19.61
CA PRO A 142 -5.91 -15.97 -18.69
C PRO A 142 -4.63 -16.47 -17.98
N ALA A 143 -3.94 -15.56 -17.29
CA ALA A 143 -2.86 -15.91 -16.37
C ALA A 143 -3.33 -16.98 -15.38
N SER A 144 -2.51 -18.00 -15.15
CA SER A 144 -2.83 -19.02 -14.14
C SER A 144 -2.67 -18.47 -12.73
N GLU A 145 -3.26 -19.15 -11.74
CA GLU A 145 -3.12 -18.73 -10.34
C GLU A 145 -1.65 -18.76 -9.88
N GLU A 146 -0.85 -19.72 -10.38
CA GLU A 146 0.60 -19.79 -10.12
C GLU A 146 1.32 -18.55 -10.66
N MET A 147 0.93 -18.04 -11.83
CA MET A 147 1.49 -16.81 -12.40
C MET A 147 1.07 -15.60 -11.59
N LYS A 148 -0.24 -15.45 -11.28
CA LYS A 148 -0.78 -14.32 -10.53
C LYS A 148 -0.12 -14.17 -9.16
N TYR A 149 0.23 -15.27 -8.51
CA TYR A 149 0.82 -15.29 -7.18
C TYR A 149 2.29 -15.70 -7.17
N LEU A 150 2.99 -15.53 -8.31
CA LEU A 150 4.43 -15.76 -8.47
C LEU A 150 4.87 -17.06 -7.81
N ALA A 151 4.15 -18.16 -8.14
CA ALA A 151 4.37 -19.50 -7.60
C ALA A 151 4.46 -19.54 -6.05
N GLY A 152 3.81 -18.60 -5.35
CA GLY A 152 3.75 -18.52 -3.89
C GLY A 152 4.94 -17.84 -3.23
N LEU A 153 5.73 -17.02 -3.94
CA LEU A 153 6.75 -16.17 -3.31
C LEU A 153 6.15 -15.31 -2.22
N THR A 154 6.72 -15.35 -1.03
CA THR A 154 6.30 -14.53 0.13
C THR A 154 7.17 -13.29 0.31
N ARG A 155 8.31 -13.25 -0.37
CA ARG A 155 9.24 -12.11 -0.43
C ARG A 155 10.19 -12.29 -1.60
N ILE A 156 10.60 -11.21 -2.27
CA ILE A 156 11.78 -11.21 -3.13
C ILE A 156 13.00 -10.99 -2.24
N GLN A 157 13.93 -11.93 -2.24
CA GLN A 157 15.18 -11.84 -1.51
C GLN A 157 16.36 -11.59 -2.44
N PHE A 158 16.35 -12.17 -3.63
CA PHE A 158 17.43 -12.05 -4.60
C PHE A 158 16.91 -11.62 -5.97
N VAL A 159 17.75 -10.89 -6.70
CA VAL A 159 17.63 -10.63 -8.13
C VAL A 159 18.94 -11.01 -8.79
N PHE A 160 18.87 -11.81 -9.85
CA PHE A 160 20.05 -12.28 -10.58
C PHE A 160 19.88 -12.11 -12.09
N TYR A 161 20.97 -11.86 -12.79
CA TYR A 161 21.06 -11.93 -14.24
C TYR A 161 22.03 -13.04 -14.65
N TYR A 162 21.63 -13.87 -15.62
CA TYR A 162 22.43 -14.97 -16.15
C TYR A 162 22.80 -14.70 -17.61
N PRO A 163 24.07 -14.32 -17.92
CA PRO A 163 24.49 -13.95 -19.27
C PRO A 163 24.33 -15.09 -20.29
N ASP A 164 24.58 -16.34 -19.89
CA ASP A 164 24.53 -17.53 -20.77
C ASP A 164 23.12 -17.78 -21.33
N THR A 165 22.10 -17.65 -20.51
CA THR A 165 20.70 -17.90 -20.87
C THR A 165 19.90 -16.63 -21.08
N LYS A 166 20.47 -15.47 -20.73
CA LYS A 166 19.82 -14.13 -20.74
C LYS A 166 18.60 -14.05 -19.84
N ASP A 167 18.52 -14.88 -18.82
CA ASP A 167 17.43 -14.86 -17.86
C ASP A 167 17.64 -13.80 -16.78
N ILE A 168 16.57 -13.08 -16.44
CA ILE A 168 16.46 -12.26 -15.24
C ILE A 168 15.65 -13.05 -14.23
N VAL A 169 16.26 -13.40 -13.08
CA VAL A 169 15.65 -14.27 -12.07
C VAL A 169 15.42 -13.52 -10.77
N ILE A 170 14.20 -13.59 -10.27
CA ILE A 170 13.89 -13.22 -8.88
C ILE A 170 13.77 -14.47 -8.03
N ALA A 171 14.24 -14.42 -6.78
CA ALA A 171 14.19 -15.58 -5.91
C ALA A 171 13.90 -15.21 -4.46
N GLY A 172 13.31 -16.18 -3.74
CA GLY A 172 13.02 -16.01 -2.31
C GLY A 172 12.21 -17.18 -1.73
N PRO A 173 11.81 -17.05 -0.44
CA PRO A 173 11.00 -18.06 0.23
C PRO A 173 9.60 -18.11 -0.37
N ALA A 174 9.06 -19.32 -0.53
CA ALA A 174 7.75 -19.56 -1.12
C ALA A 174 7.02 -20.72 -0.48
N GLU A 175 5.69 -20.66 -0.51
CA GLU A 175 4.76 -21.67 -0.01
C GLU A 175 3.51 -21.73 -0.90
N GLY A 176 2.68 -22.75 -0.73
CA GLY A 176 1.30 -22.72 -1.23
C GLY A 176 0.51 -21.60 -0.56
N TRP A 177 -0.57 -21.15 -1.16
CA TRP A 177 -1.32 -19.95 -0.73
C TRP A 177 -2.82 -20.19 -0.59
N MET A 178 -3.48 -19.26 0.07
CA MET A 178 -4.93 -19.14 0.21
C MET A 178 -5.35 -17.67 0.21
N THR A 179 -6.61 -17.41 -0.10
CA THR A 179 -7.22 -16.08 0.11
C THR A 179 -7.88 -16.02 1.48
N ASP A 180 -7.51 -15.04 2.29
CA ASP A 180 -8.10 -14.79 3.61
C ASP A 180 -9.46 -14.05 3.51
N PRO A 181 -10.22 -13.88 4.62
CA PRO A 181 -11.50 -13.19 4.59
C PRO A 181 -11.45 -11.73 4.12
N ALA A 182 -10.30 -11.06 4.24
CA ALA A 182 -10.09 -9.70 3.76
C ALA A 182 -9.67 -9.65 2.27
N GLY A 183 -9.67 -10.79 1.57
CA GLY A 183 -9.26 -10.87 0.17
C GLY A 183 -7.76 -10.93 -0.07
N ARG A 184 -6.93 -10.97 0.99
CA ARG A 184 -5.46 -11.04 0.84
C ARG A 184 -5.01 -12.44 0.55
N VAL A 185 -4.05 -12.58 -0.34
CA VAL A 185 -3.41 -13.87 -0.62
C VAL A 185 -2.26 -14.11 0.35
N ARG A 186 -2.36 -15.21 1.10
CA ARG A 186 -1.45 -15.53 2.20
C ARG A 186 -0.94 -16.96 2.09
N ALA A 187 0.31 -17.17 2.49
CA ALA A 187 0.94 -18.48 2.56
C ALA A 187 0.24 -19.41 3.56
N LEU A 188 0.19 -20.70 3.25
CA LEU A 188 -0.57 -21.70 4.01
C LEU A 188 -0.01 -22.00 5.40
N SER A 189 1.30 -21.88 5.59
CA SER A 189 1.96 -22.23 6.85
C SER A 189 2.43 -21.01 7.61
N SER A 190 3.16 -20.11 6.96
CA SER A 190 3.69 -18.89 7.61
C SER A 190 2.66 -17.79 7.75
N LEU A 191 1.53 -17.86 7.03
CA LEU A 191 0.51 -16.82 6.92
C LEU A 191 1.04 -15.47 6.45
N ARG A 192 2.24 -15.43 5.87
CA ARG A 192 2.79 -14.22 5.24
C ARG A 192 2.04 -13.92 3.95
N PRO A 193 1.87 -12.64 3.57
CA PRO A 193 1.31 -12.31 2.26
C PRO A 193 2.22 -12.87 1.16
N VAL A 194 1.59 -13.28 0.07
CA VAL A 194 2.27 -13.70 -1.15
C VAL A 194 2.49 -12.48 -2.04
N VAL A 195 3.56 -12.45 -2.80
CA VAL A 195 3.85 -11.41 -3.79
C VAL A 195 2.96 -11.62 -5.01
N GLU A 196 2.28 -10.58 -5.45
CA GLU A 196 1.36 -10.63 -6.58
C GLU A 196 2.03 -10.18 -7.88
N LEU A 197 1.69 -10.83 -9.01
CA LEU A 197 2.20 -10.46 -10.32
C LEU A 197 1.83 -9.02 -10.69
N ASP A 198 0.62 -8.57 -10.35
CA ASP A 198 0.15 -7.21 -10.63
C ASP A 198 0.99 -6.14 -9.92
N ASP A 199 1.45 -6.42 -8.69
CA ASP A 199 2.36 -5.55 -7.96
C ASP A 199 3.76 -5.52 -8.59
N LEU A 200 4.27 -6.70 -9.02
CA LEU A 200 5.52 -6.79 -9.75
C LEU A 200 5.45 -6.01 -11.07
N VAL A 201 4.38 -6.17 -11.83
CA VAL A 201 4.14 -5.43 -13.09
C VAL A 201 4.09 -3.94 -12.84
N SER A 202 3.39 -3.50 -11.80
CA SER A 202 3.34 -2.08 -11.40
C SER A 202 4.73 -1.52 -11.09
N ALA A 203 5.57 -2.29 -10.39
CA ALA A 203 6.95 -1.90 -10.10
C ALA A 203 7.83 -1.87 -11.36
N LEU A 204 7.75 -2.88 -12.23
CA LEU A 204 8.51 -2.95 -13.48
C LEU A 204 8.14 -1.81 -14.43
N ARG A 205 6.85 -1.46 -14.54
CA ARG A 205 6.40 -0.30 -15.33
C ARG A 205 6.87 1.04 -14.77
N ALA A 206 7.08 1.14 -13.45
CA ALA A 206 7.68 2.33 -12.85
C ALA A 206 9.17 2.47 -13.20
N PHE A 207 9.86 1.37 -13.56
CA PHE A 207 11.27 1.30 -13.98
C PHE A 207 11.39 0.52 -15.31
N PRO A 208 10.87 1.05 -16.42
CA PRO A 208 10.73 0.33 -17.68
C PRO A 208 12.06 0.16 -18.42
N PRO A 209 12.14 -0.79 -19.38
CA PRO A 209 13.32 -0.98 -20.23
C PRO A 209 13.61 0.23 -21.12
N ALA A 210 12.60 0.99 -21.49
CA ALA A 210 12.73 2.19 -22.30
C ALA A 210 11.96 3.35 -21.67
N GLY A 211 12.49 4.56 -21.80
CA GLY A 211 11.87 5.75 -21.25
C GLY A 211 12.45 6.15 -19.88
N LYS A 212 11.81 7.15 -19.27
CA LYS A 212 12.29 7.71 -18.01
C LYS A 212 11.63 6.96 -16.82
N PRO A 213 12.42 6.41 -15.92
CA PRO A 213 11.87 5.79 -14.71
C PRO A 213 11.23 6.83 -13.80
N THR A 214 10.32 6.37 -12.94
CA THR A 214 9.79 7.22 -11.89
C THR A 214 10.88 7.63 -10.89
N SER A 215 10.81 8.86 -10.42
CA SER A 215 11.71 9.34 -9.37
C SER A 215 11.34 8.81 -7.99
N GLN A 216 10.05 8.59 -7.77
CA GLN A 216 9.51 8.07 -6.51
C GLN A 216 8.14 7.42 -6.73
N ILE A 217 7.85 6.41 -5.92
CA ILE A 217 6.50 5.89 -5.73
C ILE A 217 6.06 6.36 -4.35
N SER A 218 4.92 7.02 -4.26
CA SER A 218 4.49 7.59 -2.98
C SER A 218 2.97 7.62 -2.82
N CYS A 219 2.54 7.56 -1.57
CA CYS A 219 1.22 8.02 -1.17
C CYS A 219 1.34 9.00 -0.01
N SER A 220 0.37 9.90 0.12
CA SER A 220 0.21 10.71 1.33
C SER A 220 -1.26 10.86 1.68
N ILE A 221 -1.55 10.92 2.97
CA ILE A 221 -2.85 11.28 3.53
C ILE A 221 -2.61 12.54 4.36
N ASP A 222 -3.09 13.66 3.85
CA ASP A 222 -2.84 14.97 4.45
C ASP A 222 -4.13 15.77 4.57
N PRO A 223 -4.28 16.58 5.64
CA PRO A 223 -5.36 17.55 5.73
C PRO A 223 -5.26 18.59 4.62
N THR A 224 -6.40 19.05 4.13
CA THR A 224 -6.46 20.16 3.19
C THR A 224 -6.02 21.48 3.85
N GLN A 225 -5.50 22.42 3.07
CA GLN A 225 -5.16 23.76 3.60
C GLN A 225 -6.39 24.46 4.17
N GLU A 226 -7.54 24.35 3.48
CA GLU A 226 -8.81 24.95 3.95
C GLU A 226 -9.25 24.30 5.28
N GLY A 227 -9.17 22.99 5.39
CA GLY A 227 -9.48 22.28 6.64
C GLY A 227 -8.56 22.70 7.79
N LEU A 228 -7.26 22.83 7.52
CA LEU A 228 -6.31 23.33 8.53
C LEU A 228 -6.62 24.77 8.96
N GLN A 229 -7.00 25.64 8.03
CA GLN A 229 -7.39 27.02 8.33
C GLN A 229 -8.67 27.06 9.19
N LYS A 230 -9.71 26.32 8.82
CA LYS A 230 -10.96 26.21 9.59
C LYS A 230 -10.70 25.63 10.98
N MET A 231 -9.88 24.60 11.09
CA MET A 231 -9.47 24.02 12.36
C MET A 231 -8.75 25.04 13.25
N GLN A 232 -7.81 25.82 12.71
CA GLN A 232 -7.11 26.85 13.46
C GLN A 232 -8.06 27.97 13.94
N GLN A 233 -9.05 28.33 13.11
CA GLN A 233 -10.09 29.28 13.50
C GLN A 233 -10.94 28.71 14.64
N PHE A 234 -11.45 27.49 14.51
CA PHE A 234 -12.22 26.83 15.55
C PHE A 234 -11.45 26.77 16.88
N LEU A 235 -10.15 26.42 16.87
CA LEU A 235 -9.32 26.39 18.06
C LEU A 235 -9.16 27.80 18.73
N ARG A 236 -9.11 28.86 17.95
CA ARG A 236 -9.08 30.23 18.48
C ARG A 236 -10.43 30.62 19.12
N ASP A 237 -11.54 30.27 18.46
CA ASP A 237 -12.89 30.62 18.93
C ASP A 237 -13.27 29.86 20.20
N VAL A 238 -12.86 28.63 20.30
CA VAL A 238 -13.03 27.77 21.48
C VAL A 238 -12.17 28.29 22.66
N GLY A 239 -10.97 28.78 22.40
CA GLY A 239 -10.07 29.38 23.38
C GLY A 239 -9.71 28.45 24.55
N THR A 240 -9.65 29.01 25.77
CA THR A 240 -9.25 28.28 27.01
C THR A 240 -10.44 27.99 27.94
N ARG A 241 -11.66 27.94 27.43
CA ARG A 241 -12.91 27.85 28.22
C ARG A 241 -13.19 26.46 28.84
N PHE A 242 -12.20 25.58 28.91
CA PHE A 242 -12.39 24.19 29.40
C PHE A 242 -12.13 24.08 30.89
N SER A 243 -12.98 23.31 31.56
CA SER A 243 -12.80 23.01 32.98
C SER A 243 -12.56 21.50 33.17
N ALA A 244 -11.69 21.16 34.13
CA ALA A 244 -11.45 19.76 34.50
C ALA A 244 -12.74 19.03 34.95
N ALA A 245 -13.74 19.77 35.44
CA ALA A 245 -15.02 19.23 35.88
C ALA A 245 -15.89 18.70 34.73
N ASN A 246 -15.74 19.23 33.50
CA ASN A 246 -16.51 18.84 32.31
C ASN A 246 -15.64 18.16 31.23
N ALA A 247 -14.45 17.68 31.59
CA ALA A 247 -13.44 17.22 30.66
C ALA A 247 -13.95 16.25 29.57
N ALA A 248 -14.80 15.28 29.93
CA ALA A 248 -15.31 14.30 28.96
C ALA A 248 -16.30 14.94 27.95
N LYS A 249 -17.18 15.85 28.39
CA LYS A 249 -18.13 16.57 27.54
C LYS A 249 -17.41 17.57 26.64
N ASP A 250 -16.46 18.29 27.22
CA ASP A 250 -15.64 19.25 26.49
C ASP A 250 -14.77 18.54 25.44
N ALA A 251 -14.19 17.36 25.75
CA ALA A 251 -13.45 16.55 24.80
C ALA A 251 -14.34 16.09 23.61
N GLN A 252 -15.56 15.64 23.87
CA GLN A 252 -16.49 15.27 22.80
C GLN A 252 -16.84 16.45 21.90
N TYR A 253 -17.12 17.62 22.47
CA TYR A 253 -17.40 18.85 21.72
C TYR A 253 -16.22 19.26 20.84
N ILE A 254 -15.00 19.18 21.38
CA ILE A 254 -13.78 19.50 20.65
C ILE A 254 -13.54 18.51 19.50
N VAL A 255 -13.67 17.20 19.75
CA VAL A 255 -13.50 16.17 18.70
C VAL A 255 -14.50 16.39 17.57
N ALA A 256 -15.77 16.64 17.91
CA ALA A 256 -16.80 16.88 16.90
C ALA A 256 -16.49 18.15 16.08
N GLY A 257 -16.18 19.27 16.75
CA GLY A 257 -15.84 20.52 16.07
C GLY A 257 -14.56 20.43 15.24
N LEU A 258 -13.54 19.72 15.71
CA LEU A 258 -12.32 19.47 14.93
C LEU A 258 -12.59 18.63 13.70
N LYS A 259 -13.37 17.54 13.82
CA LYS A 259 -13.75 16.70 12.68
C LYS A 259 -14.54 17.49 11.64
N GLU A 260 -15.49 18.28 12.06
CA GLU A 260 -16.31 19.12 11.18
C GLU A 260 -15.46 20.18 10.45
N ASN A 261 -14.58 20.87 11.17
CA ASN A 261 -13.79 21.96 10.60
C ASN A 261 -12.60 21.47 9.77
N LEU A 262 -11.91 20.42 10.21
CA LEU A 262 -10.80 19.83 9.43
C LEU A 262 -11.30 19.14 8.17
N GLY A 263 -12.47 18.50 8.24
CA GLY A 263 -13.04 17.74 7.13
C GLY A 263 -12.24 16.49 6.77
N PRO A 264 -12.58 15.82 5.68
CA PRO A 264 -11.83 14.66 5.18
C PRO A 264 -10.41 15.04 4.77
N GLN A 265 -9.50 14.07 4.86
CA GLN A 265 -8.12 14.20 4.42
C GLN A 265 -7.98 13.65 3.00
N ASP A 266 -7.24 14.36 2.16
CA ASP A 266 -7.00 13.95 0.77
C ASP A 266 -5.90 12.90 0.70
N ILE A 267 -6.10 11.92 -0.22
CA ILE A 267 -5.14 10.87 -0.53
C ILE A 267 -4.49 11.19 -1.88
N HIS A 268 -3.17 11.32 -1.87
CA HIS A 268 -2.40 11.56 -3.09
C HIS A 268 -1.47 10.38 -3.37
N ILE A 269 -1.57 9.80 -4.57
CA ILE A 269 -0.73 8.67 -5.03
C ILE A 269 0.08 9.11 -6.25
N ARG A 270 1.36 8.75 -6.30
CA ARG A 270 2.27 9.07 -7.41
C ARG A 270 3.18 7.89 -7.72
N GLY A 271 3.56 7.77 -8.99
CA GLY A 271 4.53 6.78 -9.47
C GLY A 271 3.93 5.41 -9.82
N VAL A 272 2.69 5.13 -9.37
CA VAL A 272 1.87 3.98 -9.76
C VAL A 272 0.42 4.44 -9.95
N PRO A 273 -0.41 3.72 -10.72
CA PRO A 273 -1.83 4.05 -10.85
C PRO A 273 -2.57 3.89 -9.50
N ALA A 274 -3.43 4.86 -9.16
CA ALA A 274 -4.11 4.93 -7.88
C ALA A 274 -5.14 3.82 -7.65
N ASN A 275 -5.60 3.17 -8.72
CA ASN A 275 -6.60 2.10 -8.71
C ASN A 275 -6.00 0.69 -8.69
N THR A 276 -4.73 0.53 -8.32
CA THR A 276 -4.04 -0.77 -8.22
C THR A 276 -3.99 -1.30 -6.79
N HIS A 277 -3.78 -2.61 -6.62
CA HIS A 277 -3.51 -3.23 -5.31
C HIS A 277 -2.27 -2.60 -4.66
N PHE A 278 -1.22 -2.33 -5.45
CA PHE A 278 -0.01 -1.63 -4.98
C PHE A 278 -0.38 -0.32 -4.25
N ALA A 279 -1.20 0.52 -4.88
CA ALA A 279 -1.64 1.78 -4.28
C ALA A 279 -2.48 1.60 -3.02
N GLN A 280 -3.39 0.62 -3.00
CA GLN A 280 -4.23 0.32 -1.83
C GLN A 280 -3.38 -0.08 -0.61
N VAL A 281 -2.36 -0.92 -0.81
CA VAL A 281 -1.46 -1.34 0.27
C VAL A 281 -0.67 -0.16 0.84
N LEU A 282 -0.17 0.75 -0.03
CA LEU A 282 0.51 1.97 0.44
C LEU A 282 -0.39 2.79 1.36
N VAL A 283 -1.63 3.04 0.90
CA VAL A 283 -2.60 3.86 1.64
C VAL A 283 -3.03 3.18 2.94
N GLU A 284 -3.31 1.88 2.92
CA GLU A 284 -3.69 1.15 4.15
C GLU A 284 -2.57 1.16 5.18
N ALA A 285 -1.33 0.89 4.76
CA ALA A 285 -0.19 0.86 5.67
C ALA A 285 0.03 2.22 6.34
N ASP A 286 -0.06 3.30 5.56
CA ASP A 286 0.03 4.67 6.06
C ASP A 286 -1.11 5.00 7.02
N TYR A 287 -2.35 4.73 6.62
CA TYR A 287 -3.54 5.02 7.42
C TYR A 287 -3.50 4.31 8.78
N ARG A 288 -3.23 3.00 8.79
CA ARG A 288 -3.18 2.22 10.03
C ARG A 288 -2.01 2.62 10.94
N MET A 289 -0.86 2.97 10.37
CA MET A 289 0.27 3.49 11.14
C MET A 289 -0.13 4.78 11.89
N LYS A 290 -0.85 5.68 11.24
CA LYS A 290 -1.36 6.91 11.84
C LYS A 290 -2.36 6.63 12.96
N LEU A 291 -3.31 5.71 12.73
CA LEU A 291 -4.27 5.29 13.76
C LEU A 291 -3.55 4.71 15.00
N ILE A 292 -2.51 3.89 14.80
CA ILE A 292 -1.66 3.38 15.88
C ILE A 292 -0.97 4.54 16.60
N GLY A 293 -0.38 5.47 15.86
CA GLY A 293 0.34 6.60 16.45
C GLY A 293 -0.52 7.46 17.36
N ILE A 294 -1.78 7.70 16.99
CA ILE A 294 -2.72 8.51 17.78
C ILE A 294 -3.61 7.69 18.72
N GLY A 295 -3.39 6.37 18.84
CA GLY A 295 -4.11 5.49 19.77
C GLY A 295 -5.55 5.18 19.37
N LEU A 296 -5.94 5.35 18.10
CA LEU A 296 -7.23 4.91 17.56
C LEU A 296 -7.22 3.44 17.12
N GLU A 297 -6.03 2.89 16.85
CA GLU A 297 -5.79 1.47 16.67
C GLU A 297 -4.72 1.02 17.67
N HIS A 298 -4.94 -0.11 18.35
CA HIS A 298 -3.93 -0.66 19.25
C HIS A 298 -2.73 -1.19 18.45
N PRO A 299 -1.48 -0.95 18.91
CA PRO A 299 -0.33 -1.58 18.30
C PRO A 299 -0.50 -3.10 18.28
N PRO A 300 -0.23 -3.76 17.13
CA PRO A 300 -0.41 -5.22 17.01
C PRO A 300 0.61 -6.02 17.84
N ILE A 301 1.63 -5.37 18.39
CA ILE A 301 2.63 -5.91 19.30
C ILE A 301 2.72 -5.06 20.57
N LYS A 302 2.80 -5.72 21.73
CA LYS A 302 2.77 -5.05 23.04
C LYS A 302 3.93 -4.07 23.28
N GLN A 303 5.06 -4.30 22.62
CA GLN A 303 6.27 -3.53 22.82
C GLN A 303 6.31 -2.21 22.02
N LEU A 304 5.39 -2.02 21.07
CA LEU A 304 5.25 -0.76 20.37
C LEU A 304 4.32 0.15 21.16
N VAL A 305 4.85 1.28 21.62
CA VAL A 305 4.08 2.29 22.34
C VAL A 305 3.71 3.40 21.38
N SER A 306 2.43 3.76 21.33
CA SER A 306 1.90 4.85 20.51
C SER A 306 2.55 6.19 20.85
N TRP A 307 2.61 7.10 19.88
CA TRP A 307 3.06 8.47 20.12
C TRP A 307 2.23 9.16 21.20
N VAL A 308 0.92 9.02 21.12
CA VAL A 308 -0.03 9.64 22.03
C VAL A 308 0.16 9.21 23.49
N ASP A 309 0.67 8.02 23.74
CA ASP A 309 0.97 7.52 25.10
C ASP A 309 2.27 8.07 25.67
N ARG A 310 3.16 8.57 24.80
CA ARG A 310 4.47 9.13 25.18
C ARG A 310 4.51 10.62 25.25
N VAL A 311 3.67 11.28 24.45
CA VAL A 311 3.75 12.73 24.28
C VAL A 311 3.40 13.48 25.57
N ASN A 312 4.18 14.54 25.84
CA ASN A 312 3.80 15.51 26.85
C ASN A 312 2.99 16.62 26.17
N PRO A 313 1.68 16.74 26.44
CA PRO A 313 0.82 17.73 25.78
C PRO A 313 1.32 19.17 25.92
N GLY A 314 1.99 19.51 27.01
CA GLY A 314 2.55 20.85 27.24
C GLY A 314 3.79 21.16 26.40
N ALA A 315 4.44 20.14 25.82
CA ALA A 315 5.63 20.31 25.00
C ALA A 315 5.30 20.44 23.50
N VAL A 316 4.06 20.14 23.09
CA VAL A 316 3.65 20.20 21.68
C VAL A 316 3.01 21.55 21.39
N SER A 317 3.46 22.20 20.32
CA SER A 317 2.86 23.46 19.87
C SER A 317 1.40 23.25 19.41
N ARG A 318 0.52 24.20 19.71
CA ARG A 318 -0.90 24.14 19.31
C ARG A 318 -1.12 24.12 17.79
N ASN A 319 -0.13 24.56 17.02
CA ASN A 319 -0.15 24.56 15.56
C ASN A 319 0.76 23.48 14.96
N ALA A 320 1.18 22.49 15.75
CA ALA A 320 1.97 21.37 15.25
C ALA A 320 1.15 20.48 14.33
N LEU A 321 1.79 19.95 13.31
CA LEU A 321 1.30 18.89 12.43
C LEU A 321 2.33 17.75 12.49
N GLN A 322 1.95 16.64 13.12
CA GLN A 322 2.80 15.47 13.15
C GLN A 322 2.75 14.78 11.78
N ARG A 323 3.91 14.48 11.21
CA ARG A 323 4.00 13.79 9.91
C ARG A 323 4.97 12.64 9.98
N TRP A 324 4.49 11.44 9.64
CA TRP A 324 5.29 10.22 9.62
C TRP A 324 5.27 9.59 8.23
N PHE A 325 6.43 9.11 7.77
CA PHE A 325 6.57 8.51 6.45
C PHE A 325 7.29 7.18 6.54
N PHE A 326 6.71 6.17 5.88
CA PHE A 326 7.48 4.98 5.53
C PHE A 326 8.41 5.30 4.36
N VAL A 327 9.65 4.91 4.50
CA VAL A 327 10.68 4.99 3.46
C VAL A 327 11.43 3.66 3.39
N PRO A 328 12.12 3.33 2.27
CA PRO A 328 13.05 2.22 2.27
C PRO A 328 14.13 2.43 3.36
N ASN A 329 14.54 1.35 4.02
CA ASN A 329 15.82 1.38 4.71
C ASN A 329 16.88 1.26 3.64
N TYR A 330 17.46 2.37 3.21
CA TYR A 330 18.27 2.44 1.99
C TYR A 330 19.49 1.52 1.98
N GLU A 331 20.03 1.15 3.14
CA GLU A 331 21.06 0.13 3.28
C GLU A 331 20.46 -1.29 3.24
N CYS A 332 19.75 -1.61 2.16
CA CYS A 332 19.02 -2.87 2.01
C CYS A 332 19.47 -3.70 0.79
N VAL A 333 20.39 -3.20 -0.02
CA VAL A 333 20.91 -3.90 -1.21
C VAL A 333 22.33 -4.33 -0.96
N LYS A 334 22.57 -5.64 -1.00
CA LYS A 334 23.91 -6.25 -1.03
C LYS A 334 24.17 -6.75 -2.44
N GLU A 335 25.15 -6.18 -3.13
CA GLU A 335 25.47 -6.42 -4.53
C GLU A 335 26.69 -7.31 -4.70
N THR A 336 26.67 -8.19 -5.72
CA THR A 336 27.84 -8.98 -6.13
C THR A 336 28.89 -8.11 -6.80
N ALA A 337 30.16 -8.52 -6.73
CA ALA A 337 31.28 -7.75 -7.29
C ALA A 337 31.25 -7.62 -8.83
N ASP A 338 30.48 -8.47 -9.52
CA ASP A 338 30.32 -8.48 -10.98
C ASP A 338 29.02 -7.79 -11.45
N ASP A 339 28.26 -7.17 -10.53
CA ASP A 339 26.99 -6.50 -10.77
C ASP A 339 25.92 -7.42 -11.40
N LEU A 340 26.07 -8.75 -11.28
CA LEU A 340 25.12 -9.74 -11.84
C LEU A 340 24.03 -10.14 -10.87
N GLY A 341 24.12 -9.73 -9.61
CA GLY A 341 23.13 -10.10 -8.61
C GLY A 341 23.09 -9.21 -7.39
N MET A 342 21.97 -9.25 -6.71
CA MET A 342 21.81 -8.62 -5.41
C MET A 342 20.99 -9.47 -4.45
N GLU A 343 21.21 -9.25 -3.15
CA GLU A 343 20.35 -9.69 -2.06
C GLU A 343 19.68 -8.49 -1.39
N LEU A 344 18.36 -8.58 -1.15
CA LEU A 344 17.62 -7.62 -0.32
C LEU A 344 17.71 -8.03 1.15
N VAL A 345 18.52 -7.31 1.91
CA VAL A 345 18.83 -7.61 3.32
C VAL A 345 17.97 -6.81 4.30
N GLY A 346 17.87 -7.28 5.52
CA GLY A 346 17.19 -6.61 6.62
C GLY A 346 15.67 -6.51 6.47
N ASN A 347 15.10 -5.52 7.15
CA ASN A 347 13.64 -5.30 7.15
C ASN A 347 13.15 -4.50 5.95
N GLY A 348 14.03 -3.84 5.22
CA GLY A 348 13.72 -3.06 4.02
C GLY A 348 12.93 -1.77 4.25
N VAL A 349 12.38 -1.54 5.44
CA VAL A 349 11.45 -0.44 5.73
C VAL A 349 11.88 0.33 6.98
N LYS A 350 11.78 1.66 6.91
CA LYS A 350 12.02 2.58 8.01
C LYS A 350 10.85 3.56 8.13
N LEU A 351 10.45 3.89 9.35
CA LEU A 351 9.52 4.97 9.63
C LEU A 351 10.31 6.20 10.07
N VAL A 352 10.05 7.33 9.43
CA VAL A 352 10.71 8.63 9.72
C VAL A 352 9.67 9.69 10.01
N ASN A 353 10.07 10.76 10.69
CA ASN A 353 9.22 11.91 10.95
C ASN A 353 9.66 13.12 10.10
N ALA A 354 8.67 13.94 9.75
CA ALA A 354 8.85 15.22 9.05
C ALA A 354 7.81 16.20 9.60
N ASP A 355 7.92 16.52 10.90
CA ASP A 355 6.94 17.34 11.60
C ASP A 355 6.90 18.76 11.04
N GLU A 356 5.71 19.34 10.96
CA GLU A 356 5.44 20.68 10.43
C GLU A 356 4.71 21.55 11.46
N VAL A 357 4.68 22.84 11.21
CA VAL A 357 3.85 23.84 11.91
C VAL A 357 2.85 24.47 10.94
N ILE A 358 1.67 24.78 11.43
CA ILE A 358 0.56 25.31 10.65
C ILE A 358 0.41 26.79 10.95
N ALA A 359 0.41 27.64 9.91
CA ALA A 359 0.10 29.04 10.01
C ALA A 359 -1.43 29.28 10.11
N PRO A 360 -1.89 30.48 10.54
CA PRO A 360 -3.31 30.80 10.67
C PRO A 360 -4.13 30.68 9.37
N ASP A 361 -3.48 30.80 8.22
CA ASP A 361 -4.07 30.65 6.87
C ASP A 361 -4.05 29.19 6.37
N GLY A 362 -3.65 28.22 7.22
CA GLY A 362 -3.54 26.82 6.89
C GLY A 362 -2.28 26.44 6.11
N THR A 363 -1.39 27.38 5.80
CA THR A 363 -0.09 27.05 5.18
C THR A 363 0.81 26.27 6.14
N ARG A 364 1.74 25.48 5.60
CA ARG A 364 2.62 24.57 6.34
C ARG A 364 4.08 24.92 6.13
N ALA A 365 4.86 24.83 7.21
CA ALA A 365 6.31 24.98 7.18
C ALA A 365 6.97 23.91 8.05
N ALA A 366 8.20 23.50 7.70
CA ALA A 366 8.94 22.52 8.48
C ALA A 366 9.13 23.00 9.93
N SER A 367 8.91 22.10 10.90
CA SER A 367 9.23 22.35 12.31
C SER A 367 10.74 22.37 12.48
N GLY A 368 11.25 23.40 13.15
CA GLY A 368 12.67 23.50 13.46
C GLY A 368 13.17 22.47 14.49
N SER A 369 12.27 21.72 15.12
CA SER A 369 12.59 20.68 16.11
C SER A 369 11.65 19.50 15.96
N VAL A 370 12.19 18.30 16.18
CA VAL A 370 11.42 17.04 16.20
C VAL A 370 10.97 16.77 17.63
N ASP A 371 9.67 16.51 17.82
CA ASP A 371 9.13 16.03 19.08
C ASP A 371 9.78 14.70 19.51
N ALA A 372 10.24 14.64 20.77
CA ALA A 372 10.92 13.44 21.31
C ALA A 372 10.01 12.20 21.29
N ALA A 373 8.69 12.36 21.49
CA ALA A 373 7.72 11.27 21.44
C ALA A 373 7.53 10.79 20.00
N SER A 374 7.49 11.71 19.00
CA SER A 374 7.44 11.40 17.57
C SER A 374 8.67 10.60 17.13
N ARG A 375 9.87 11.02 17.56
CA ARG A 375 11.10 10.27 17.32
C ARG A 375 11.05 8.87 17.94
N ALA A 376 10.69 8.78 19.21
CA ALA A 376 10.63 7.49 19.90
C ALA A 376 9.60 6.52 19.29
N PHE A 377 8.48 7.04 18.75
CA PHE A 377 7.49 6.25 18.04
C PHE A 377 8.06 5.71 16.72
N THR A 378 8.66 6.58 15.89
CA THR A 378 9.19 6.19 14.58
C THR A 378 10.39 5.23 14.69
N GLU A 379 11.29 5.47 15.63
CA GLU A 379 12.41 4.55 15.94
C GLU A 379 11.90 3.21 16.47
N GLY A 380 10.90 3.23 17.38
CA GLY A 380 10.28 2.03 17.93
C GLY A 380 9.61 1.19 16.85
N PHE A 381 8.90 1.83 15.91
CA PHE A 381 8.24 1.18 14.78
C PHE A 381 9.28 0.53 13.84
N THR A 382 10.32 1.28 13.47
CA THR A 382 11.42 0.80 12.62
C THR A 382 12.13 -0.40 13.22
N LYS A 383 12.55 -0.28 14.49
CA LYS A 383 13.26 -1.36 15.19
C LYS A 383 12.48 -2.66 15.26
N ARG A 384 11.14 -2.57 15.34
CA ARG A 384 10.24 -3.72 15.49
C ARG A 384 9.50 -4.09 14.23
N TYR A 385 9.92 -3.57 13.09
CA TYR A 385 9.20 -3.78 11.82
C TYR A 385 9.03 -5.26 11.47
N ALA A 386 10.04 -6.09 11.72
CA ALA A 386 9.94 -7.54 11.48
C ALA A 386 8.85 -8.21 12.32
N GLU A 387 8.71 -7.81 13.60
CA GLU A 387 7.67 -8.31 14.50
C GLU A 387 6.28 -7.83 14.04
N LEU A 388 6.18 -6.57 13.62
CA LEU A 388 4.95 -5.97 13.08
C LEU A 388 4.50 -6.67 11.78
N ALA A 389 5.43 -6.89 10.84
CA ALA A 389 5.17 -7.58 9.60
C ALA A 389 4.79 -9.06 9.79
N ALA A 390 5.24 -9.69 10.87
CA ALA A 390 4.88 -11.07 11.19
C ALA A 390 3.41 -11.22 11.64
N VAL A 391 2.84 -10.20 12.29
CA VAL A 391 1.48 -10.26 12.85
C VAL A 391 0.46 -9.41 12.10
N SER A 392 0.90 -8.42 11.33
CA SER A 392 0.05 -7.53 10.54
C SER A 392 0.38 -7.65 9.06
N PRO A 393 -0.49 -8.29 8.25
CA PRO A 393 -0.21 -8.56 6.83
C PRO A 393 0.12 -7.32 6.01
N VAL A 394 -0.53 -6.18 6.26
CA VAL A 394 -0.30 -4.95 5.50
C VAL A 394 1.15 -4.46 5.58
N TYR A 395 1.81 -4.59 6.74
CA TYR A 395 3.22 -4.19 6.86
C TYR A 395 4.15 -5.17 6.14
N ALA A 396 3.80 -6.46 6.09
CA ALA A 396 4.53 -7.42 5.26
C ALA A 396 4.33 -7.14 3.76
N GLN A 397 3.10 -6.78 3.33
CA GLN A 397 2.82 -6.33 1.96
C GLN A 397 3.60 -5.05 1.63
N LEU A 398 3.58 -4.04 2.49
CA LEU A 398 4.35 -2.81 2.27
C LEU A 398 5.84 -3.10 2.06
N ARG A 399 6.42 -3.99 2.86
CA ARG A 399 7.81 -4.43 2.66
C ARG A 399 7.99 -5.07 1.28
N ASN A 400 7.08 -5.97 0.88
CA ASN A 400 7.15 -6.61 -0.44
C ASN A 400 7.08 -5.58 -1.57
N LEU A 401 6.25 -4.54 -1.46
CA LEU A 401 6.17 -3.46 -2.46
C LEU A 401 7.45 -2.63 -2.54
N ILE A 402 8.08 -2.35 -1.40
CA ILE A 402 9.39 -1.68 -1.35
C ILE A 402 10.46 -2.57 -1.98
N ASP A 403 10.50 -3.86 -1.62
CA ASP A 403 11.41 -4.85 -2.19
C ASP A 403 11.23 -4.95 -3.73
N LEU A 404 9.99 -4.96 -4.23
CA LEU A 404 9.65 -4.95 -5.66
C LEU A 404 10.14 -3.68 -6.36
N ALA A 405 9.92 -2.51 -5.77
CA ALA A 405 10.37 -1.25 -6.35
C ALA A 405 11.90 -1.17 -6.43
N VAL A 406 12.61 -1.65 -5.40
CA VAL A 406 14.08 -1.70 -5.38
C VAL A 406 14.59 -2.73 -6.39
N ALA A 407 13.96 -3.90 -6.47
CA ALA A 407 14.30 -4.93 -7.46
C ALA A 407 14.15 -4.43 -8.90
N ALA A 408 13.02 -3.78 -9.22
CA ALA A 408 12.78 -3.20 -10.54
C ALA A 408 13.78 -2.08 -10.87
N ALA A 409 14.12 -1.22 -9.89
CA ALA A 409 15.12 -0.18 -10.06
C ALA A 409 16.52 -0.78 -10.30
N PHE A 410 16.88 -1.88 -9.61
CA PHE A 410 18.13 -2.59 -9.79
C PHE A 410 18.24 -3.21 -11.19
N ILE A 411 17.20 -3.92 -11.65
CA ILE A 411 17.12 -4.48 -13.01
C ILE A 411 17.37 -3.41 -14.06
N GLN A 412 16.74 -2.22 -13.89
CA GLN A 412 16.93 -1.11 -14.82
C GLN A 412 18.31 -0.46 -14.72
N ALA A 413 18.81 -0.21 -13.49
CA ALA A 413 20.08 0.48 -13.27
C ALA A 413 21.28 -0.30 -13.83
N ASN A 414 21.23 -1.65 -13.74
CA ASN A 414 22.26 -2.56 -14.24
C ASN A 414 22.03 -2.99 -15.70
N ASP A 415 21.07 -2.37 -16.39
CA ASP A 415 20.71 -2.64 -17.78
C ASP A 415 20.45 -4.13 -18.06
N PHE A 416 19.79 -4.83 -17.14
CA PHE A 416 19.45 -6.23 -17.36
C PHE A 416 18.44 -6.39 -18.51
N TYR A 417 17.61 -5.39 -18.76
CA TYR A 417 16.74 -5.33 -19.93
C TYR A 417 17.53 -5.40 -21.24
N GLY A 418 18.51 -4.50 -21.42
CA GLY A 418 19.34 -4.48 -22.62
C GLY A 418 20.23 -5.72 -22.73
N LYS A 419 20.90 -6.13 -21.63
CA LYS A 419 21.74 -7.33 -21.58
C LYS A 419 20.97 -8.61 -21.92
N SER A 420 19.70 -8.74 -21.48
CA SER A 420 18.84 -9.89 -21.80
C SER A 420 18.13 -9.76 -23.15
N GLY A 421 18.00 -8.56 -23.70
CA GLY A 421 17.13 -8.25 -24.83
C GLY A 421 15.65 -8.29 -24.48
N TRP A 422 15.30 -8.18 -23.21
CA TRP A 422 13.92 -8.25 -22.74
C TRP A 422 13.27 -6.86 -22.75
N THR A 423 12.32 -6.65 -23.64
CA THR A 423 11.63 -5.38 -23.86
C THR A 423 10.29 -5.30 -23.14
N MET A 424 9.90 -6.33 -22.40
CA MET A 424 8.61 -6.45 -21.72
C MET A 424 7.39 -6.26 -22.65
N PRO A 425 7.29 -7.02 -23.75
CA PRO A 425 6.25 -6.79 -24.77
C PRO A 425 4.82 -7.05 -24.26
N VAL A 426 4.65 -7.83 -23.19
CA VAL A 426 3.35 -8.13 -22.56
C VAL A 426 3.22 -7.40 -21.24
N LEU A 427 4.14 -7.60 -20.30
CA LEU A 427 4.04 -7.01 -18.95
C LEU A 427 4.25 -5.49 -18.96
N GLY A 428 4.98 -4.94 -19.93
CA GLY A 428 5.22 -3.51 -20.07
C GLY A 428 4.04 -2.71 -20.63
N ASP A 429 3.10 -3.39 -21.30
CA ASP A 429 1.97 -2.75 -21.95
C ASP A 429 0.64 -3.07 -21.24
N GLU A 430 -0.05 -2.01 -20.78
CA GLU A 430 -1.34 -2.13 -20.09
C GLU A 430 -2.43 -2.75 -20.96
N SER A 431 -2.37 -2.54 -22.30
CA SER A 431 -3.34 -3.16 -23.23
C SER A 431 -3.13 -4.66 -23.38
N SER A 432 -1.88 -5.13 -23.26
CA SER A 432 -1.51 -6.53 -23.38
C SER A 432 -1.69 -7.29 -22.04
N TYR A 433 -1.36 -6.65 -20.95
CA TYR A 433 -1.57 -7.20 -19.59
C TYR A 433 -2.21 -6.12 -18.69
N PRO A 434 -3.54 -5.99 -18.71
CA PRO A 434 -4.23 -5.10 -17.79
C PRO A 434 -4.12 -5.61 -16.36
N VAL A 435 -3.53 -4.82 -15.46
CA VAL A 435 -3.52 -5.14 -14.03
C VAL A 435 -4.93 -5.03 -13.46
N GLN A 436 -5.24 -5.83 -12.43
CA GLN A 436 -6.53 -5.76 -11.77
C GLN A 436 -6.72 -4.36 -11.15
N THR A 437 -7.87 -3.76 -11.43
CA THR A 437 -8.21 -2.43 -10.93
C THR A 437 -9.25 -2.46 -9.82
N TYR A 438 -9.15 -1.47 -8.93
CA TYR A 438 -10.01 -1.26 -7.78
C TYR A 438 -10.53 0.18 -7.77
N THR A 439 -11.51 0.48 -6.93
CA THR A 439 -11.88 1.88 -6.68
C THR A 439 -10.69 2.63 -6.07
N ALA A 440 -10.24 3.69 -6.73
CA ALA A 440 -9.12 4.47 -6.23
C ALA A 440 -9.50 5.21 -4.93
N PRO A 441 -8.74 5.08 -3.85
CA PRO A 441 -8.97 5.84 -2.64
C PRO A 441 -8.62 7.32 -2.88
N GLN A 442 -9.57 8.22 -2.61
CA GLN A 442 -9.41 9.66 -2.80
C GLN A 442 -9.35 10.41 -1.48
N GLN A 443 -10.13 9.98 -0.52
CA GLN A 443 -10.25 10.63 0.78
C GLN A 443 -10.41 9.60 1.90
N VAL A 444 -10.14 10.06 3.11
CA VAL A 444 -10.40 9.33 4.35
C VAL A 444 -10.95 10.27 5.40
N ASP A 445 -11.81 9.77 6.27
CA ASP A 445 -12.30 10.53 7.41
C ASP A 445 -11.13 11.04 8.26
N CYS A 446 -11.22 12.27 8.75
CA CYS A 446 -10.12 12.86 9.49
C CYS A 446 -9.81 12.06 10.77
N MET A 447 -8.52 11.83 10.97
CA MET A 447 -7.98 11.09 12.11
C MET A 447 -7.68 12.07 13.24
N ILE A 448 -8.58 12.14 14.22
CA ILE A 448 -8.41 12.98 15.41
C ILE A 448 -8.66 12.14 16.65
N ASN A 449 -7.69 12.17 17.56
CA ASN A 449 -7.85 11.70 18.93
C ASN A 449 -7.55 12.87 19.88
N VAL A 450 -8.32 12.99 20.92
CA VAL A 450 -8.15 14.02 21.96
C VAL A 450 -7.75 13.35 23.24
N LEU A 451 -6.56 13.67 23.73
CA LEU A 451 -6.08 13.23 25.04
C LEU A 451 -6.20 14.36 26.06
N TRP A 452 -6.86 14.03 27.17
CA TRP A 452 -6.92 14.89 28.33
C TRP A 452 -5.93 14.40 29.40
N ARG A 453 -4.75 15.02 29.46
CA ARG A 453 -3.74 14.79 30.49
C ARG A 453 -3.31 16.11 31.13
N GLY A 454 -4.22 16.76 31.88
CA GLY A 454 -3.94 18.06 32.47
C GLY A 454 -3.96 19.26 31.50
N SER A 455 -3.71 19.02 30.22
CA SER A 455 -3.92 19.90 29.07
C SER A 455 -4.39 19.07 27.88
N THR A 456 -5.19 19.70 27.01
CA THR A 456 -5.74 19.01 25.84
C THR A 456 -4.70 18.99 24.71
N LEU A 457 -4.35 17.80 24.23
CA LEU A 457 -3.53 17.61 23.04
C LEU A 457 -4.43 17.40 21.83
N MET A 458 -4.29 18.24 20.82
CA MET A 458 -5.05 18.21 19.58
C MET A 458 -4.09 18.50 18.44
N THR A 459 -3.62 17.45 17.76
CA THR A 459 -2.68 17.61 16.66
C THR A 459 -3.19 16.83 15.46
N PRO A 460 -3.38 17.47 14.30
CA PRO A 460 -3.64 16.75 13.07
C PRO A 460 -2.43 15.91 12.70
N ILE A 461 -2.69 14.76 12.05
CA ILE A 461 -1.66 13.83 11.62
C ILE A 461 -1.65 13.79 10.11
N GLY A 462 -0.47 13.91 9.52
CA GLY A 462 -0.22 13.74 8.10
C GLY A 462 0.90 12.73 7.85
N GLY A 463 1.35 12.65 6.60
CA GLY A 463 2.45 11.78 6.18
C GLY A 463 2.05 10.78 5.12
N GLY A 464 2.80 9.66 5.01
CA GLY A 464 2.58 8.73 3.90
C GLY A 464 3.61 7.64 3.77
N VAL A 465 3.78 7.19 2.53
CA VAL A 465 4.86 6.32 2.07
C VAL A 465 5.63 7.06 0.98
N ASN A 466 6.96 7.00 1.00
CA ASN A 466 7.82 7.61 -0.02
C ASN A 466 8.95 6.65 -0.38
N ILE A 467 8.82 5.97 -1.53
CA ILE A 467 9.78 4.99 -2.03
C ILE A 467 10.63 5.65 -3.12
N GLN A 468 11.85 6.01 -2.79
CA GLN A 468 12.86 6.48 -3.74
C GLN A 468 13.83 5.34 -4.03
N ALA A 469 13.37 4.32 -4.76
CA ALA A 469 14.08 3.04 -4.93
C ALA A 469 15.53 3.19 -5.39
N ARG A 470 15.83 4.16 -6.27
CA ARG A 470 17.19 4.44 -6.74
C ARG A 470 18.14 4.91 -5.64
N GLN A 471 17.64 5.48 -4.54
CA GLN A 471 18.51 5.84 -3.43
C GLN A 471 19.11 4.60 -2.72
N ALA A 472 18.41 3.46 -2.74
CA ALA A 472 18.96 2.21 -2.23
C ALA A 472 20.14 1.69 -3.08
N LEU A 473 20.24 2.16 -4.33
CA LEU A 473 21.29 1.81 -5.28
C LEU A 473 22.41 2.88 -5.34
N ALA A 474 22.30 3.92 -4.52
CA ALA A 474 23.38 4.91 -4.45
C ALA A 474 24.64 4.29 -3.82
N PRO A 475 25.86 4.58 -4.32
CA PRO A 475 27.08 3.95 -3.81
C PRO A 475 27.28 4.05 -2.29
N ALA A 476 26.76 5.11 -1.67
CA ALA A 476 26.83 5.30 -0.21
C ALA A 476 25.93 4.35 0.60
N ASN A 477 24.94 3.72 -0.04
CA ASN A 477 23.95 2.85 0.59
C ASN A 477 24.14 1.37 0.19
N LEU A 478 24.89 1.10 -0.88
CA LEU A 478 25.16 -0.26 -1.33
C LEU A 478 26.07 -0.99 -0.34
N LEU A 479 25.69 -2.22 -0.03
CA LEU A 479 26.48 -3.16 0.73
C LEU A 479 27.19 -4.10 -0.26
N HIS A 480 28.46 -4.42 0.02
CA HIS A 480 29.23 -5.34 -0.81
C HIS A 480 29.13 -6.77 -0.28
N ASP A 481 29.13 -7.75 -1.20
CA ASP A 481 29.16 -9.18 -0.87
C ASP A 481 30.58 -9.66 -0.58
N ASP A 482 31.24 -9.06 0.44
CA ASP A 482 32.64 -9.37 0.80
C ASP A 482 32.87 -10.84 1.12
N GLU A 483 31.82 -11.55 1.58
CA GLU A 483 31.88 -12.98 1.89
C GLU A 483 31.53 -13.87 0.69
N GLY A 484 31.15 -13.30 -0.44
CA GLY A 484 30.76 -14.00 -1.66
C GLY A 484 29.49 -14.86 -1.51
N LYS A 485 28.66 -14.60 -0.50
CA LYS A 485 27.46 -15.42 -0.23
C LYS A 485 26.37 -15.25 -1.31
N VAL A 486 26.19 -14.01 -1.78
CA VAL A 486 25.21 -13.72 -2.85
C VAL A 486 25.67 -14.35 -4.15
N GLY A 487 26.97 -14.26 -4.47
CA GLY A 487 27.59 -14.95 -5.61
C GLY A 487 27.46 -16.47 -5.53
N GLN A 488 27.67 -17.06 -4.36
CA GLN A 488 27.45 -18.50 -4.17
C GLN A 488 26.00 -18.92 -4.44
N VAL A 489 25.01 -18.13 -3.99
CA VAL A 489 23.59 -18.40 -4.30
C VAL A 489 23.34 -18.28 -5.79
N HIS A 490 23.87 -17.27 -6.48
CA HIS A 490 23.80 -17.10 -7.93
C HIS A 490 24.31 -18.34 -8.65
N ASP A 491 25.49 -18.86 -8.28
CA ASP A 491 26.13 -20.01 -8.93
C ASP A 491 25.40 -21.35 -8.71
N THR A 492 24.58 -21.45 -7.66
CA THR A 492 23.77 -22.65 -7.40
C THR A 492 22.50 -22.75 -8.24
N VAL A 493 22.12 -21.67 -8.95
CA VAL A 493 20.92 -21.64 -9.77
C VAL A 493 21.20 -22.30 -11.13
N ASP A 494 20.68 -23.51 -11.35
CA ASP A 494 20.82 -24.24 -12.61
C ASP A 494 19.66 -23.90 -13.56
N LEU A 495 19.98 -23.19 -14.65
CA LEU A 495 19.05 -22.83 -15.71
C LEU A 495 19.15 -23.77 -16.93
N LYS A 496 20.24 -24.57 -17.05
CA LYS A 496 20.52 -25.37 -18.25
C LYS A 496 19.60 -26.57 -18.40
N ASN A 497 19.07 -27.07 -17.28
CA ASN A 497 18.21 -28.26 -17.24
C ASN A 497 16.71 -27.92 -17.18
N LEU A 498 16.34 -26.62 -17.24
CA LEU A 498 14.93 -26.21 -17.26
C LEU A 498 14.25 -26.54 -18.58
N LYS A 499 13.00 -27.01 -18.51
CA LYS A 499 12.16 -27.16 -19.69
C LYS A 499 11.88 -25.79 -20.34
N PRO A 500 11.61 -25.75 -21.66
CA PRO A 500 11.35 -24.48 -22.35
C PRO A 500 10.18 -23.63 -21.77
N ASP A 501 9.17 -24.31 -21.25
CA ASP A 501 7.96 -23.74 -20.64
C ASP A 501 8.05 -23.56 -19.12
N GLN A 502 9.16 -23.96 -18.52
CA GLN A 502 9.38 -23.88 -17.09
C GLN A 502 9.92 -22.49 -16.72
N TRP A 503 9.09 -21.70 -16.07
CA TRP A 503 9.40 -20.32 -15.65
C TRP A 503 9.68 -20.20 -14.14
N TRP A 504 9.40 -21.24 -13.34
CA TRP A 504 9.75 -21.29 -11.92
C TRP A 504 10.28 -22.68 -11.51
N TRP A 505 11.08 -22.72 -10.44
CA TRP A 505 11.63 -23.95 -9.84
C TRP A 505 12.09 -23.72 -8.39
N ASN A 506 12.35 -24.80 -7.66
CA ASN A 506 12.85 -24.74 -6.27
C ASN A 506 14.35 -24.89 -6.19
#